data_c2ac10bab958a39386fb7389a44ff9fc
#
_entry.id   c2ac10bab958a39386fb7389a44ff9fc
#
_cell.length_a   1.000
_cell.length_b   1.000
_cell.length_c   1.000
_cell.angle_alpha   90.00
_cell.angle_beta   90.00
_cell.angle_gamma   90.00
#
_symmetry.space_group_name_H-M   'P 1'
#
loop_
_entity.id
_entity.type
_entity.pdbx_description
1 polymer ?
#
loop_
_entity_poly.entity_id
_entity_poly.type
_entity_poly.pdbx_seq_one_letter_code
_entity_poly.pdbx_strand_id
1 'polypeptide(L)'
;MLSKDLETSLNGAFKRAREKRHEFMTVEHLLLALTENNSAAEVLRACGADIETLSSELDVFIDENTPLLNEEEERETTPTLGFQRVLQRAVFHVQSSGKKEVTGANVLVAIYGEQESHAVYLLTKNDVARLDVLNFISHGISKISEDENSEIPNDLTEEGDYQEQEEKPLEKYASNLNELARAGKIDPLIGRAHEIERTMQILCRRRKNNPLLVGEAGVGKTAIAE
;
A
#
# COMPACT_ATOMS: atom_id res chain seq x y z
N MET A 1 -9.94 -5.49 -15.06
CA MET A 1 -10.76 -4.33 -15.48
C MET A 1 -10.50 -3.18 -14.49
N LEU A 2 -10.69 -1.92 -14.91
CA LEU A 2 -10.66 -0.81 -13.95
C LEU A 2 -11.92 -0.86 -13.08
N SER A 3 -11.82 -0.44 -11.82
CA SER A 3 -13.00 -0.28 -10.96
C SER A 3 -13.85 0.89 -11.46
N LYS A 4 -15.17 0.83 -11.26
CA LYS A 4 -16.08 1.90 -11.68
C LYS A 4 -15.74 3.26 -11.06
N ASP A 5 -15.29 3.25 -9.80
CA ASP A 5 -14.87 4.45 -9.09
C ASP A 5 -13.63 5.06 -9.75
N LEU A 6 -12.63 4.25 -10.12
CA LEU A 6 -11.45 4.72 -10.83
C LEU A 6 -11.79 5.24 -12.24
N GLU A 7 -12.67 4.55 -12.98
CA GLU A 7 -13.13 5.03 -14.29
C GLU A 7 -13.81 6.40 -14.18
N THR A 8 -14.65 6.61 -13.17
CA THR A 8 -15.30 7.89 -12.91
C THR A 8 -14.29 8.99 -12.62
N SER A 9 -13.31 8.71 -11.73
CA SER A 9 -12.23 9.67 -11.38
C SER A 9 -11.39 10.04 -12.60
N LEU A 10 -11.00 9.06 -13.44
CA LEU A 10 -10.24 9.31 -14.66
C LEU A 10 -11.03 10.15 -15.67
N ASN A 11 -12.30 9.81 -15.90
CA ASN A 11 -13.16 10.58 -16.81
C ASN A 11 -13.35 12.02 -16.32
N GLY A 12 -13.49 12.23 -15.01
CA GLY A 12 -13.53 13.55 -14.39
C GLY A 12 -12.24 14.35 -14.62
N ALA A 13 -11.08 13.71 -14.47
CA ALA A 13 -9.78 14.32 -14.73
C ALA A 13 -9.62 14.73 -16.21
N PHE A 14 -9.98 13.85 -17.14
CA PHE A 14 -9.96 14.19 -18.58
C PHE A 14 -10.89 15.35 -18.92
N LYS A 15 -12.08 15.36 -18.33
CA LYS A 15 -13.03 16.47 -18.54
C LYS A 15 -12.46 17.79 -18.05
N ARG A 16 -11.91 17.83 -16.81
CA ARG A 16 -11.27 19.04 -16.25
C ARG A 16 -10.05 19.52 -17.07
N ALA A 17 -9.20 18.61 -17.51
CA ALA A 17 -8.05 18.96 -18.33
C ALA A 17 -8.49 19.58 -19.70
N ARG A 18 -9.56 19.06 -20.30
CA ARG A 18 -10.15 19.65 -21.50
C ARG A 18 -10.78 21.02 -21.26
N GLU A 19 -11.52 21.18 -20.16
CA GLU A 19 -12.13 22.46 -19.78
C GLU A 19 -11.07 23.55 -19.54
N LYS A 20 -9.93 23.17 -18.92
CA LYS A 20 -8.76 24.03 -18.74
C LYS A 20 -7.88 24.12 -20.00
N ARG A 21 -8.21 23.41 -21.07
CA ARG A 21 -7.49 23.37 -22.35
C ARG A 21 -6.03 22.91 -22.23
N HIS A 22 -5.74 22.04 -21.28
CA HIS A 22 -4.40 21.47 -21.15
C HIS A 22 -4.06 20.57 -22.35
N GLU A 23 -2.85 20.74 -22.91
CA GLU A 23 -2.38 19.94 -24.04
C GLU A 23 -2.13 18.48 -23.61
N PHE A 24 -1.63 18.28 -22.37
CA PHE A 24 -1.24 16.99 -21.88
C PHE A 24 -1.92 16.60 -20.55
N MET A 25 -2.27 15.30 -20.44
CA MET A 25 -2.60 14.66 -19.17
C MET A 25 -1.32 14.06 -18.57
N THR A 26 -0.86 14.63 -17.48
CA THR A 26 0.38 14.22 -16.79
C THR A 26 0.09 13.33 -15.58
N VAL A 27 1.14 12.84 -14.92
CA VAL A 27 1.02 12.05 -13.67
C VAL A 27 0.41 12.88 -12.54
N GLU A 28 0.64 14.20 -12.54
CA GLU A 28 0.07 15.14 -11.57
C GLU A 28 -1.46 15.24 -11.70
N HIS A 29 -1.98 15.27 -12.93
CA HIS A 29 -3.42 15.19 -13.17
C HIS A 29 -4.01 13.86 -12.65
N LEU A 30 -3.25 12.77 -12.81
CA LEU A 30 -3.67 11.47 -12.29
C LEU A 30 -3.73 11.48 -10.78
N LEU A 31 -2.69 12.00 -10.10
CA LEU A 31 -2.67 12.11 -8.66
C LEU A 31 -3.80 13.00 -8.14
N LEU A 32 -4.06 14.14 -8.81
CA LEU A 32 -5.18 15.01 -8.48
C LEU A 32 -6.53 14.27 -8.57
N ALA A 33 -6.74 13.46 -9.61
CA ALA A 33 -7.94 12.63 -9.71
C ALA A 33 -8.04 11.57 -8.60
N LEU A 34 -6.90 11.08 -8.11
CA LEU A 34 -6.86 10.12 -7.02
C LEU A 34 -7.15 10.74 -5.65
N THR A 35 -6.94 12.05 -5.44
CA THR A 35 -7.35 12.72 -4.19
C THR A 35 -8.86 12.72 -4.01
N GLU A 36 -9.63 12.65 -5.10
CA GLU A 36 -11.10 12.57 -5.11
C GLU A 36 -11.62 11.13 -5.21
N ASN A 37 -10.75 10.16 -5.47
CA ASN A 37 -11.12 8.75 -5.56
C ASN A 37 -11.22 8.12 -4.18
N ASN A 38 -12.34 7.46 -3.85
CA ASN A 38 -12.60 6.94 -2.51
C ASN A 38 -11.47 6.03 -2.00
N SER A 39 -11.06 5.03 -2.81
CA SER A 39 -10.05 4.06 -2.37
C SER A 39 -8.64 4.66 -2.24
N ALA A 40 -8.29 5.63 -3.07
CA ALA A 40 -6.98 6.29 -2.98
C ALA A 40 -6.96 7.36 -1.89
N ALA A 41 -8.05 8.13 -1.73
CA ALA A 41 -8.20 9.12 -0.68
C ALA A 41 -8.15 8.51 0.73
N GLU A 42 -8.74 7.33 0.91
CA GLU A 42 -8.66 6.57 2.16
C GLU A 42 -7.20 6.22 2.50
N VAL A 43 -6.46 5.69 1.52
CA VAL A 43 -5.03 5.38 1.68
C VAL A 43 -4.21 6.63 2.01
N LEU A 44 -4.44 7.73 1.30
CA LEU A 44 -3.73 9.00 1.54
C LEU A 44 -3.97 9.52 2.96
N ARG A 45 -5.23 9.52 3.44
CA ARG A 45 -5.57 9.90 4.81
C ARG A 45 -4.91 8.99 5.84
N ALA A 46 -4.96 7.68 5.63
CA ALA A 46 -4.35 6.71 6.53
C ALA A 46 -2.82 6.85 6.62
N CYS A 47 -2.19 7.35 5.55
CA CYS A 47 -0.76 7.70 5.54
C CYS A 47 -0.45 9.10 6.12
N GLY A 48 -1.45 9.84 6.60
CA GLY A 48 -1.26 11.16 7.21
C GLY A 48 -1.26 12.34 6.23
N ALA A 49 -1.64 12.13 4.96
CA ALA A 49 -1.72 13.23 3.99
C ALA A 49 -2.90 14.15 4.26
N ASP A 50 -2.64 15.46 4.22
CA ASP A 50 -3.68 16.47 4.09
C ASP A 50 -4.11 16.58 2.63
N ILE A 51 -5.28 16.00 2.32
CA ILE A 51 -5.80 15.93 0.94
C ILE A 51 -6.10 17.32 0.39
N GLU A 52 -6.57 18.25 1.20
CA GLU A 52 -6.91 19.59 0.76
C GLU A 52 -5.65 20.36 0.35
N THR A 53 -4.61 20.30 1.16
CA THR A 53 -3.31 20.90 0.86
C THR A 53 -2.68 20.24 -0.38
N LEU A 54 -2.67 18.91 -0.46
CA LEU A 54 -2.12 18.17 -1.59
C LEU A 54 -2.86 18.50 -2.89
N SER A 55 -4.18 18.55 -2.86
CA SER A 55 -5.02 18.89 -4.03
C SER A 55 -4.75 20.33 -4.50
N SER A 56 -4.67 21.29 -3.57
CA SER A 56 -4.37 22.69 -3.88
C SER A 56 -2.97 22.86 -4.51
N GLU A 57 -1.94 22.20 -3.96
CA GLU A 57 -0.58 22.24 -4.51
C GLU A 57 -0.52 21.62 -5.90
N LEU A 58 -1.27 20.53 -6.14
CA LEU A 58 -1.36 19.89 -7.45
C LEU A 58 -2.05 20.79 -8.48
N ASP A 59 -3.17 21.42 -8.12
CA ASP A 59 -3.89 22.33 -9.03
C ASP A 59 -3.00 23.50 -9.46
N VAL A 60 -2.33 24.14 -8.50
CA VAL A 60 -1.39 25.25 -8.80
C VAL A 60 -0.27 24.78 -9.73
N PHE A 61 0.36 23.64 -9.40
CA PHE A 61 1.46 23.12 -10.20
C PHE A 61 1.02 22.78 -11.63
N ILE A 62 -0.15 22.16 -11.78
CA ILE A 62 -0.71 21.77 -13.08
C ILE A 62 -0.97 23.02 -13.93
N ASP A 63 -1.61 24.02 -13.35
CA ASP A 63 -1.97 25.25 -14.06
C ASP A 63 -0.73 26.08 -14.49
N GLU A 64 0.35 26.05 -13.71
CA GLU A 64 1.59 26.76 -14.01
C GLU A 64 2.50 26.03 -15.01
N ASN A 65 2.48 24.69 -15.03
CA ASN A 65 3.46 23.90 -15.75
C ASN A 65 2.89 23.10 -16.93
N THR A 66 1.56 23.09 -17.13
CA THR A 66 0.97 22.37 -18.26
C THR A 66 0.73 23.32 -19.43
N PRO A 67 1.29 23.04 -20.63
CA PRO A 67 1.01 23.82 -21.82
C PRO A 67 -0.49 23.83 -22.15
N LEU A 68 -0.97 24.99 -22.60
CA LEU A 68 -2.34 25.17 -23.05
C LEU A 68 -2.44 25.01 -24.58
N LEU A 69 -3.53 24.40 -25.03
CA LEU A 69 -3.86 24.34 -26.46
C LEU A 69 -4.23 25.74 -26.97
N ASN A 70 -3.71 26.11 -28.14
CA ASN A 70 -4.08 27.35 -28.80
C ASN A 70 -5.56 27.34 -29.24
N GLU A 71 -6.20 28.51 -29.30
CA GLU A 71 -7.63 28.63 -29.64
C GLU A 71 -7.96 28.16 -31.05
N GLU A 72 -6.99 28.17 -31.94
CA GLU A 72 -7.15 27.80 -33.36
C GLU A 72 -6.88 26.29 -33.59
N GLU A 73 -6.39 25.54 -32.59
CA GLU A 73 -6.08 24.12 -32.76
C GLU A 73 -7.22 23.23 -32.25
N GLU A 74 -7.82 22.47 -33.16
CA GLU A 74 -8.79 21.39 -32.86
C GLU A 74 -8.09 20.12 -32.30
N ARG A 75 -7.05 20.29 -31.48
CA ARG A 75 -6.36 19.17 -30.84
C ARG A 75 -7.07 18.79 -29.53
N GLU A 76 -7.10 17.49 -29.26
CA GLU A 76 -7.60 16.98 -27.98
C GLU A 76 -6.44 16.82 -26.98
N THR A 77 -6.76 16.98 -25.68
CA THR A 77 -5.83 16.65 -24.57
C THR A 77 -5.33 15.21 -24.71
N THR A 78 -4.00 15.02 -24.71
CA THR A 78 -3.39 13.70 -24.89
C THR A 78 -2.68 13.24 -23.61
N PRO A 79 -2.78 11.95 -23.24
CA PRO A 79 -2.06 11.43 -22.10
C PRO A 79 -0.57 11.30 -22.38
N THR A 80 0.27 11.77 -21.45
CA THR A 80 1.73 11.62 -21.52
C THR A 80 2.16 10.14 -21.39
N LEU A 81 3.40 9.84 -21.81
CA LEU A 81 3.97 8.50 -21.63
C LEU A 81 4.05 8.10 -20.16
N GLY A 82 4.34 9.04 -19.25
CA GLY A 82 4.35 8.79 -17.80
C GLY A 82 2.98 8.36 -17.29
N PHE A 83 1.92 9.08 -17.68
CA PHE A 83 0.54 8.73 -17.35
C PHE A 83 0.19 7.31 -17.83
N GLN A 84 0.51 6.98 -19.09
CA GLN A 84 0.25 5.65 -19.66
C GLN A 84 1.03 4.55 -18.93
N ARG A 85 2.31 4.77 -18.63
CA ARG A 85 3.14 3.80 -17.90
C ARG A 85 2.61 3.52 -16.50
N VAL A 86 2.13 4.53 -15.78
CA VAL A 86 1.54 4.35 -14.46
C VAL A 86 0.32 3.43 -14.53
N LEU A 87 -0.61 3.69 -15.43
CA LEU A 87 -1.80 2.85 -15.60
C LEU A 87 -1.45 1.43 -16.04
N GLN A 88 -0.53 1.26 -17.00
CA GLN A 88 -0.07 -0.06 -17.43
C GLN A 88 0.57 -0.84 -16.27
N ARG A 89 1.41 -0.17 -15.46
CA ARG A 89 2.03 -0.77 -14.27
C ARG A 89 0.99 -1.21 -13.24
N ALA A 90 -0.02 -0.39 -12.98
CA ALA A 90 -1.10 -0.74 -12.06
C ALA A 90 -1.88 -1.96 -12.55
N VAL A 91 -2.23 -2.03 -13.85
CA VAL A 91 -2.89 -3.18 -14.47
C VAL A 91 -2.04 -4.44 -14.35
N PHE A 92 -0.75 -4.35 -14.68
CA PHE A 92 0.17 -5.47 -14.61
C PHE A 92 0.30 -6.02 -13.18
N HIS A 93 0.43 -5.13 -12.18
CA HIS A 93 0.49 -5.51 -10.77
C HIS A 93 -0.76 -6.25 -10.30
N VAL A 94 -1.93 -5.77 -10.67
CA VAL A 94 -3.21 -6.39 -10.29
C VAL A 94 -3.38 -7.75 -10.96
N GLN A 95 -3.00 -7.88 -12.24
CA GLN A 95 -3.04 -9.16 -12.95
C GLN A 95 -2.08 -10.19 -12.34
N SER A 96 -0.86 -9.78 -11.99
CA SER A 96 0.14 -10.67 -11.38
C SER A 96 -0.25 -11.12 -9.96
N SER A 97 -1.02 -10.30 -9.23
CA SER A 97 -1.54 -10.64 -7.89
C SER A 97 -2.87 -11.41 -7.91
N GLY A 98 -3.39 -11.77 -9.10
CA GLY A 98 -4.64 -12.53 -9.24
C GLY A 98 -5.92 -11.74 -8.91
N LYS A 99 -5.82 -10.45 -8.65
CA LYS A 99 -6.98 -9.57 -8.43
C LYS A 99 -7.66 -9.25 -9.76
N LYS A 100 -8.98 -9.05 -9.72
CA LYS A 100 -9.80 -8.85 -10.95
C LYS A 100 -9.93 -7.39 -11.35
N GLU A 101 -9.81 -6.46 -10.41
CA GLU A 101 -10.07 -5.05 -10.62
C GLU A 101 -8.90 -4.18 -10.15
N VAL A 102 -8.62 -3.14 -10.95
CA VAL A 102 -7.62 -2.11 -10.63
C VAL A 102 -8.34 -0.96 -9.92
N THR A 103 -7.95 -0.70 -8.67
CA THR A 103 -8.51 0.38 -7.85
C THR A 103 -7.61 1.62 -7.86
N GLY A 104 -8.12 2.76 -7.34
CA GLY A 104 -7.32 3.97 -7.17
C GLY A 104 -6.08 3.75 -6.29
N ALA A 105 -6.19 2.93 -5.26
CA ALA A 105 -5.07 2.54 -4.40
C ALA A 105 -3.94 1.84 -5.18
N ASN A 106 -4.27 0.96 -6.14
CA ASN A 106 -3.27 0.31 -6.99
C ASN A 106 -2.55 1.31 -7.91
N VAL A 107 -3.29 2.29 -8.44
CA VAL A 107 -2.72 3.36 -9.28
C VAL A 107 -1.83 4.26 -8.43
N LEU A 108 -2.20 4.60 -7.20
CA LEU A 108 -1.39 5.39 -6.26
C LEU A 108 -0.01 4.73 -6.03
N VAL A 109 0.03 3.41 -5.77
CA VAL A 109 1.30 2.67 -5.67
C VAL A 109 2.12 2.75 -6.96
N ALA A 110 1.46 2.68 -8.11
CA ALA A 110 2.13 2.69 -9.41
C ALA A 110 2.77 4.05 -9.73
N ILE A 111 2.23 5.16 -9.21
CA ILE A 111 2.78 6.53 -9.37
C ILE A 111 4.23 6.61 -8.86
N TYR A 112 4.56 5.95 -7.75
CA TYR A 112 5.94 5.92 -7.22
C TYR A 112 6.98 5.31 -8.16
N GLY A 113 6.56 4.67 -9.24
CA GLY A 113 7.46 4.21 -10.29
C GLY A 113 7.95 5.31 -11.23
N GLU A 114 7.32 6.49 -11.22
CA GLU A 114 7.75 7.69 -11.96
C GLU A 114 8.50 8.64 -11.00
N GLN A 115 9.68 8.21 -10.54
CA GLN A 115 10.46 8.89 -9.47
C GLN A 115 10.80 10.36 -9.77
N GLU A 116 10.89 10.72 -11.04
CA GLU A 116 11.20 12.08 -11.48
C GLU A 116 9.95 12.96 -11.64
N SER A 117 8.74 12.43 -11.37
CA SER A 117 7.50 13.22 -11.45
C SER A 117 7.33 14.14 -10.25
N HIS A 118 6.73 15.30 -10.48
CA HIS A 118 6.39 16.21 -9.40
C HIS A 118 5.31 15.61 -8.48
N ALA A 119 4.49 14.70 -8.98
CA ALA A 119 3.52 13.95 -8.19
C ALA A 119 4.20 13.19 -7.03
N VAL A 120 5.31 12.47 -7.31
CA VAL A 120 6.07 11.76 -6.27
C VAL A 120 6.75 12.73 -5.30
N TYR A 121 7.25 13.87 -5.80
CA TYR A 121 7.79 14.91 -4.94
C TYR A 121 6.74 15.45 -3.95
N LEU A 122 5.53 15.78 -4.42
CA LEU A 122 4.45 16.26 -3.57
C LEU A 122 3.98 15.20 -2.55
N LEU A 123 3.88 13.94 -2.93
CA LEU A 123 3.58 12.85 -2.00
C LEU A 123 4.64 12.76 -0.90
N THR A 124 5.93 12.83 -1.26
CA THR A 124 7.04 12.78 -0.31
C THR A 124 7.07 14.02 0.59
N LYS A 125 6.79 15.21 0.05
CA LYS A 125 6.68 16.46 0.80
C LYS A 125 5.58 16.42 1.85
N ASN A 126 4.47 15.75 1.54
CA ASN A 126 3.35 15.51 2.46
C ASN A 126 3.57 14.25 3.34
N ASP A 127 4.81 13.80 3.46
CA ASP A 127 5.23 12.68 4.31
C ASP A 127 4.54 11.33 4.00
N VAL A 128 4.08 11.16 2.76
CA VAL A 128 3.49 9.90 2.26
C VAL A 128 4.59 9.10 1.56
N ALA A 129 5.13 8.10 2.23
CA ALA A 129 6.12 7.21 1.64
C ALA A 129 5.45 6.02 0.94
N ARG A 130 6.11 5.51 -0.12
CA ARG A 130 5.62 4.31 -0.82
C ARG A 130 5.38 3.12 0.12
N LEU A 131 6.22 2.97 1.13
CA LEU A 131 6.13 1.88 2.10
C LEU A 131 4.85 2.00 2.94
N ASP A 132 4.48 3.21 3.36
CA ASP A 132 3.28 3.46 4.15
C ASP A 132 2.02 3.09 3.36
N VAL A 133 1.98 3.51 2.08
CA VAL A 133 0.90 3.14 1.14
C VAL A 133 0.79 1.62 0.97
N LEU A 134 1.92 0.91 0.81
CA LEU A 134 1.93 -0.54 0.69
C LEU A 134 1.51 -1.24 1.98
N ASN A 135 1.95 -0.75 3.14
CA ASN A 135 1.60 -1.30 4.45
C ASN A 135 0.09 -1.15 4.70
N PHE A 136 -0.48 0.01 4.36
CA PHE A 136 -1.92 0.20 4.50
C PHE A 136 -2.72 -0.73 3.57
N ILE A 137 -2.36 -0.83 2.28
CA ILE A 137 -3.07 -1.68 1.31
C ILE A 137 -2.95 -3.17 1.64
N SER A 138 -1.82 -3.60 2.21
CA SER A 138 -1.54 -5.02 2.48
C SER A 138 -1.97 -5.47 3.88
N HIS A 139 -1.92 -4.57 4.86
CA HIS A 139 -2.08 -4.92 6.28
C HIS A 139 -3.08 -4.03 7.02
N GLY A 140 -3.65 -3.00 6.37
CA GLY A 140 -4.53 -2.04 7.02
C GLY A 140 -3.84 -1.18 8.10
N ILE A 141 -2.50 -1.14 8.12
CA ILE A 141 -1.74 -0.39 9.12
C ILE A 141 -1.74 1.08 8.73
N SER A 142 -2.40 1.92 9.56
CA SER A 142 -2.42 3.38 9.39
C SER A 142 -1.26 4.02 10.13
N LYS A 143 -0.61 5.01 9.51
CA LYS A 143 0.47 5.80 10.14
C LYS A 143 -0.06 6.66 11.30
N ILE A 144 -1.33 7.11 11.22
CA ILE A 144 -1.96 7.94 12.24
C ILE A 144 -2.22 7.16 13.55
N SER A 145 -2.39 5.84 13.49
CA SER A 145 -2.66 5.01 14.66
C SER A 145 -1.43 4.71 15.54
N GLU A 146 -0.23 5.07 15.13
CA GLU A 146 0.99 4.88 15.94
C GLU A 146 1.24 6.04 16.92
N ASP A 147 0.67 7.23 16.69
CA ASP A 147 0.85 8.40 17.57
C ASP A 147 -0.21 8.52 18.70
N GLU A 148 -1.28 7.74 18.68
CA GLU A 148 -2.37 7.83 19.69
C GLU A 148 -2.47 6.64 20.64
N ASN A 149 -1.43 5.81 20.81
CA ASN A 149 -1.51 4.70 21.75
C ASN A 149 -0.97 5.03 23.14
N SER A 150 -1.61 5.99 23.80
CA SER A 150 -1.63 6.07 25.25
C SER A 150 -3.08 6.31 25.70
N GLU A 151 -3.61 5.28 26.37
CA GLU A 151 -4.89 5.20 27.11
C GLU A 151 -6.04 4.45 26.44
N ILE A 152 -6.17 3.22 26.90
CA ILE A 152 -7.38 2.37 26.74
C ILE A 152 -8.43 2.86 27.73
N PRO A 153 -9.66 3.05 27.32
CA PRO A 153 -10.81 2.72 28.16
C PRO A 153 -11.63 1.58 27.55
N ASN A 154 -11.65 0.52 28.31
CA ASN A 154 -12.61 -0.55 28.20
C ASN A 154 -14.01 0.01 28.53
N ASP A 155 -14.97 0.00 27.63
CA ASP A 155 -16.35 -0.24 28.04
C ASP A 155 -17.22 -0.78 26.89
N LEU A 156 -18.08 -1.70 27.30
CA LEU A 156 -19.01 -2.53 26.56
C LEU A 156 -20.17 -1.70 25.97
N THR A 157 -20.60 -1.96 24.74
CA THR A 157 -22.02 -2.21 24.45
C THR A 157 -22.25 -2.72 23.01
N GLU A 158 -23.22 -3.61 22.95
CA GLU A 158 -23.69 -4.45 21.85
C GLU A 158 -24.32 -3.67 20.68
N GLU A 159 -24.32 -4.32 19.56
CA GLU A 159 -25.30 -4.45 18.46
C GLU A 159 -24.82 -4.06 17.06
N GLY A 160 -24.50 -5.08 16.31
CA GLY A 160 -25.04 -5.41 14.98
C GLY A 160 -24.71 -4.49 13.80
N ASP A 161 -23.61 -4.78 13.09
CA ASP A 161 -23.66 -4.78 11.62
C ASP A 161 -22.54 -5.67 11.03
N TYR A 162 -22.92 -6.52 10.07
CA TYR A 162 -22.01 -7.48 9.44
C TYR A 162 -21.06 -6.75 8.52
N GLN A 163 -19.93 -6.25 9.05
CA GLN A 163 -18.73 -5.96 8.27
C GLN A 163 -17.90 -7.24 8.22
N GLU A 164 -17.77 -7.82 7.02
CA GLU A 164 -16.74 -8.81 6.75
C GLU A 164 -15.37 -8.17 7.10
N GLN A 165 -14.91 -8.40 8.32
CA GLN A 165 -13.53 -8.16 8.69
C GLN A 165 -12.69 -9.09 7.78
N GLU A 166 -12.00 -8.55 6.81
CA GLU A 166 -10.95 -9.28 6.09
C GLU A 166 -9.92 -9.71 7.15
N GLU A 167 -10.07 -10.94 7.66
CA GLU A 167 -9.11 -11.56 8.56
C GLU A 167 -7.73 -11.46 7.91
N LYS A 168 -6.78 -10.90 8.64
CA LYS A 168 -5.40 -10.73 8.14
C LYS A 168 -4.89 -12.07 7.62
N PRO A 169 -4.30 -12.16 6.41
CA PRO A 169 -3.88 -13.42 5.82
C PRO A 169 -2.94 -14.24 6.72
N LEU A 170 -2.12 -13.57 7.54
CA LEU A 170 -1.25 -14.23 8.51
C LEU A 170 -2.03 -14.91 9.63
N GLU A 171 -3.11 -14.32 10.14
CA GLU A 171 -3.95 -14.92 11.19
C GLU A 171 -4.74 -16.11 10.67
N LYS A 172 -5.11 -16.07 9.38
CA LYS A 172 -5.87 -17.13 8.71
C LYS A 172 -5.02 -18.34 8.31
N TYR A 173 -3.78 -18.11 7.87
CA TYR A 173 -2.92 -19.15 7.27
C TYR A 173 -1.63 -19.44 8.05
N ALA A 174 -1.34 -18.72 9.14
CA ALA A 174 -0.17 -18.92 9.98
C ALA A 174 -0.54 -18.91 11.46
N SER A 175 0.17 -19.70 12.25
CA SER A 175 0.03 -19.72 13.71
C SER A 175 1.15 -18.89 14.34
N ASN A 176 0.81 -18.00 15.29
CA ASN A 176 1.80 -17.25 16.06
C ASN A 176 2.40 -18.14 17.15
N LEU A 177 3.55 -18.76 16.86
CA LEU A 177 4.22 -19.66 17.80
C LEU A 177 4.63 -18.98 19.11
N ASN A 178 4.96 -17.68 19.09
CA ASN A 178 5.28 -16.95 20.32
C ASN A 178 4.08 -16.83 21.27
N GLU A 179 2.88 -16.64 20.73
CA GLU A 179 1.64 -16.61 21.53
C GLU A 179 1.29 -18.01 22.05
N LEU A 180 1.45 -19.03 21.23
CA LEU A 180 1.25 -20.43 21.65
C LEU A 180 2.22 -20.83 22.77
N ALA A 181 3.48 -20.40 22.66
CA ALA A 181 4.47 -20.62 23.70
C ALA A 181 4.10 -19.92 25.03
N ARG A 182 3.68 -18.65 24.96
CA ARG A 182 3.23 -17.89 26.15
C ARG A 182 1.96 -18.50 26.78
N ALA A 183 1.09 -19.06 25.96
CA ALA A 183 -0.11 -19.75 26.41
C ALA A 183 0.16 -21.19 26.93
N GLY A 184 1.43 -21.67 26.92
CA GLY A 184 1.81 -23.02 27.34
C GLY A 184 1.25 -24.13 26.44
N LYS A 185 0.95 -23.83 25.19
CA LYS A 185 0.39 -24.78 24.20
C LYS A 185 1.44 -25.47 23.34
N ILE A 186 2.73 -25.15 23.52
CA ILE A 186 3.86 -25.83 22.87
C ILE A 186 4.44 -26.84 23.83
N ASP A 187 4.66 -28.06 23.34
CA ASP A 187 5.23 -29.14 24.15
C ASP A 187 6.70 -28.83 24.49
N PRO A 188 7.16 -29.11 25.74
CA PRO A 188 8.52 -28.87 26.13
C PRO A 188 9.51 -29.77 25.38
N LEU A 189 10.54 -29.17 24.80
CA LEU A 189 11.58 -29.91 24.11
C LEU A 189 12.55 -30.54 25.12
N ILE A 190 12.71 -31.86 25.11
CA ILE A 190 13.53 -32.60 26.04
C ILE A 190 14.79 -33.14 25.31
N GLY A 191 15.97 -32.89 25.90
CA GLY A 191 17.22 -33.53 25.48
C GLY A 191 17.91 -32.91 24.27
N ARG A 192 17.50 -31.73 23.79
CA ARG A 192 18.07 -31.04 22.60
C ARG A 192 18.73 -29.69 22.92
N ALA A 193 19.23 -29.51 24.13
CA ALA A 193 19.78 -28.23 24.56
C ALA A 193 20.97 -27.74 23.71
N HIS A 194 21.83 -28.65 23.27
CA HIS A 194 22.99 -28.31 22.45
C HIS A 194 22.58 -27.82 21.02
N GLU A 195 21.60 -28.46 20.42
CA GLU A 195 21.09 -28.08 19.10
C GLU A 195 20.36 -26.74 19.15
N ILE A 196 19.59 -26.45 20.20
CA ILE A 196 18.94 -25.15 20.43
C ILE A 196 20.00 -24.07 20.59
N GLU A 197 21.01 -24.27 21.48
CA GLU A 197 22.08 -23.30 21.67
C GLU A 197 22.80 -23.00 20.36
N ARG A 198 23.10 -24.05 19.58
CA ARG A 198 23.74 -23.89 18.27
C ARG A 198 22.85 -23.14 17.27
N THR A 199 21.57 -23.40 17.24
CA THR A 199 20.60 -22.70 16.40
C THR A 199 20.53 -21.21 16.77
N MET A 200 20.44 -20.89 18.06
CA MET A 200 20.46 -19.51 18.55
C MET A 200 21.75 -18.78 18.17
N GLN A 201 22.92 -19.44 18.32
CA GLN A 201 24.22 -18.88 17.92
C GLN A 201 24.25 -18.54 16.40
N ILE A 202 23.63 -19.37 15.57
CA ILE A 202 23.55 -19.13 14.12
C ILE A 202 22.61 -17.98 13.82
N LEU A 203 21.42 -17.93 14.43
CA LEU A 203 20.44 -16.86 14.25
C LEU A 203 20.97 -15.48 14.69
N CYS A 204 21.79 -15.44 15.74
CA CYS A 204 22.42 -14.21 16.22
C CYS A 204 23.57 -13.68 15.35
N ARG A 205 23.95 -14.38 14.27
CA ARG A 205 24.99 -13.91 13.36
C ARG A 205 24.51 -12.75 12.51
N ARG A 206 25.41 -11.81 12.24
CA ARG A 206 25.13 -10.65 11.38
C ARG A 206 24.87 -11.02 9.90
N ARG A 207 25.46 -12.14 9.44
CA ARG A 207 25.30 -12.69 8.09
C ARG A 207 25.31 -14.22 8.17
N LYS A 208 24.72 -14.91 7.19
CA LYS A 208 24.60 -16.38 7.15
C LYS A 208 23.91 -16.93 8.40
N ASN A 209 22.81 -16.30 8.78
CA ASN A 209 22.02 -16.58 9.98
C ASN A 209 20.88 -17.60 9.74
N ASN A 210 20.93 -18.38 8.66
CA ASN A 210 19.94 -19.39 8.35
C ASN A 210 20.42 -20.77 8.84
N PRO A 211 19.91 -21.31 9.95
CA PRO A 211 20.23 -22.66 10.39
C PRO A 211 19.54 -23.69 9.48
N LEU A 212 20.24 -24.76 9.15
CA LEU A 212 19.71 -25.92 8.44
C LEU A 212 19.72 -27.12 9.39
N LEU A 213 18.53 -27.65 9.71
CA LEU A 213 18.36 -28.85 10.52
C LEU A 213 18.25 -30.08 9.60
N VAL A 214 19.24 -30.99 9.70
CA VAL A 214 19.31 -32.22 8.90
C VAL A 214 19.19 -33.43 9.79
N GLY A 215 18.43 -34.42 9.37
CA GLY A 215 18.21 -35.66 10.10
C GLY A 215 17.08 -36.49 9.51
N GLU A 216 16.91 -37.72 9.99
CA GLU A 216 15.84 -38.63 9.58
C GLU A 216 14.45 -38.10 9.95
N ALA A 217 13.39 -38.68 9.36
CA ALA A 217 12.03 -38.31 9.74
C ALA A 217 11.75 -38.65 11.21
N GLY A 218 11.01 -37.79 11.93
CA GLY A 218 10.60 -38.04 13.31
C GLY A 218 11.66 -37.73 14.40
N VAL A 219 12.88 -37.26 14.06
CA VAL A 219 13.93 -36.97 15.06
C VAL A 219 13.75 -35.62 15.78
N GLY A 220 12.65 -34.93 15.60
CA GLY A 220 12.33 -33.66 16.32
C GLY A 220 12.91 -32.39 15.72
N LYS A 221 13.14 -32.34 14.37
CA LYS A 221 13.64 -31.13 13.70
C LYS A 221 12.68 -29.95 13.81
N THR A 222 11.39 -30.19 13.66
CA THR A 222 10.33 -29.18 13.77
C THR A 222 10.20 -28.68 15.20
N ALA A 223 10.28 -29.59 16.19
CA ALA A 223 10.22 -29.24 17.61
C ALA A 223 11.39 -28.34 18.08
N ILE A 224 12.53 -28.34 17.37
CA ILE A 224 13.62 -27.38 17.65
C ILE A 224 13.27 -25.99 17.10
N ALA A 225 12.44 -25.89 16.05
CA ALA A 225 12.04 -24.64 15.43
C ALA A 225 10.84 -23.97 16.14
N GLU A 226 10.00 -24.76 16.79
CA GLU A 226 8.88 -24.34 17.66
C GLU A 226 9.38 -23.87 19.03
#